data_cee76263f0e0ca14ed974afd66d37463
#
_entry.id   cee76263f0e0ca14ed974afd66d37463
#
_cell.length_a   1.000
_cell.length_b   1.000
_cell.length_c   1.000
_cell.angle_alpha   90.00
_cell.angle_beta   90.00
_cell.angle_gamma   90.00
#
_symmetry.space_group_name_H-M   'P 1'
#
loop_
_entity.id
_entity.type
_entity.pdbx_description
1 polymer ?
#
loop_
_entity_poly.entity_id
_entity_poly.type
_entity_poly.pdbx_seq_one_letter_code
_entity_poly.pdbx_strand_id
1 'polypeptide(L)'
;MADKSLKILFATIPQPKNRFVSDLQDGIGKYADVVHDYEAFWNCDQEFDIVHIHEPEYLSYELESCMNNTDPIPKELIDRLILSLEHWKKYSKLIHTRHVQEPHVRTDDEFKKVYQTVFSYCSGISHFANFSISQFQSFYPELDNIIHQVIPHQNYASLPNDIFREQARSNLNINKNAKVMLVFGMVKEREKQLIQTAFNAMPSHNKVLLAPGWQTKRRPIKWIRLREWVFKYELKKALKNNKFRTNLGFIKEEDAQNYCNAADVLLIPRIDELNSGNITFGFTFGLVVLGRNGGDIGEILKETINPVFDPADDKSIKVAIENALNLAQNNHGLKNKELALKEWGIDTISKKYISLYSAYSEI
;
A
#
# COMPACT_ATOMS: atom_id res chain seq x y z
N MET A 1 11.29 -32.93 22.69
CA MET A 1 10.27 -32.98 21.62
C MET A 1 10.77 -32.00 20.58
N ALA A 2 10.85 -32.35 19.30
CA ALA A 2 11.19 -31.38 18.26
C ALA A 2 10.09 -30.33 18.28
N ASP A 3 10.48 -29.09 18.40
CA ASP A 3 9.54 -27.94 18.33
C ASP A 3 8.86 -28.04 16.96
N LYS A 4 7.55 -28.30 16.94
CA LYS A 4 6.80 -28.44 15.69
C LYS A 4 6.75 -27.06 15.06
N SER A 5 7.46 -26.88 13.94
CA SER A 5 7.39 -25.63 13.18
C SER A 5 5.95 -25.34 12.79
N LEU A 6 5.46 -24.10 12.99
CA LEU A 6 4.13 -23.67 12.56
C LEU A 6 3.99 -23.87 11.05
N LYS A 7 2.88 -24.48 10.63
CA LYS A 7 2.52 -24.62 9.22
C LYS A 7 1.46 -23.58 8.84
N ILE A 8 1.81 -22.69 7.92
CA ILE A 8 1.04 -21.49 7.59
C ILE A 8 0.62 -21.53 6.13
N LEU A 9 -0.68 -21.42 5.88
CA LEU A 9 -1.22 -21.20 4.54
C LEU A 9 -1.41 -19.70 4.28
N PHE A 10 -0.75 -19.17 3.25
CA PHE A 10 -1.14 -17.88 2.66
C PHE A 10 -2.18 -18.12 1.58
N ALA A 11 -3.44 -17.88 1.94
CA ALA A 11 -4.60 -18.12 1.09
C ALA A 11 -4.81 -16.95 0.10
N THR A 12 -4.04 -16.93 -0.98
CA THR A 12 -4.16 -15.88 -2.01
C THR A 12 -3.70 -16.41 -3.38
N ILE A 13 -4.36 -15.98 -4.44
CA ILE A 13 -3.86 -16.23 -5.80
C ILE A 13 -2.50 -15.55 -6.01
N PRO A 14 -1.65 -16.05 -6.93
CA PRO A 14 -0.35 -15.45 -7.19
C PRO A 14 -0.43 -13.99 -7.58
N GLN A 15 0.27 -13.13 -6.85
CA GLN A 15 0.35 -11.68 -7.08
C GLN A 15 1.80 -11.25 -7.35
N PRO A 16 2.38 -11.56 -8.52
CA PRO A 16 3.81 -11.39 -8.78
C PRO A 16 4.30 -9.94 -8.75
N LYS A 17 3.39 -8.97 -8.74
CA LYS A 17 3.71 -7.52 -8.66
C LYS A 17 3.50 -6.94 -7.26
N ASN A 18 3.01 -7.73 -6.32
CA ASN A 18 2.76 -7.29 -4.95
C ASN A 18 3.91 -7.74 -4.03
N ARG A 19 4.98 -6.95 -4.00
CA ARG A 19 6.13 -7.24 -3.14
C ARG A 19 5.81 -7.30 -1.65
N PHE A 20 4.76 -6.61 -1.21
CA PHE A 20 4.36 -6.72 0.19
C PHE A 20 4.10 -8.17 0.57
N VAL A 21 3.31 -8.87 -0.23
CA VAL A 21 2.94 -10.27 0.07
C VAL A 21 4.14 -11.20 -0.10
N SER A 22 4.88 -11.10 -1.22
CA SER A 22 6.02 -12.00 -1.48
C SER A 22 7.14 -11.82 -0.48
N ASP A 23 7.56 -10.59 -0.18
CA ASP A 23 8.64 -10.33 0.77
C ASP A 23 8.23 -10.79 2.20
N LEU A 24 6.93 -10.63 2.56
CA LEU A 24 6.42 -11.10 3.84
C LEU A 24 6.42 -12.62 3.94
N GLN A 25 5.99 -13.32 2.90
CA GLN A 25 6.03 -14.80 2.84
C GLN A 25 7.46 -15.33 2.99
N ASP A 26 8.39 -14.76 2.22
CA ASP A 26 9.82 -15.12 2.29
C ASP A 26 10.39 -14.83 3.68
N GLY A 27 9.99 -13.72 4.28
CA GLY A 27 10.42 -13.33 5.62
C GLY A 27 9.91 -14.28 6.70
N ILE A 28 8.62 -14.62 6.70
CA ILE A 28 7.99 -15.56 7.64
C ILE A 28 8.51 -16.97 7.41
N GLY A 29 8.78 -17.36 6.16
CA GLY A 29 9.33 -18.67 5.80
C GLY A 29 10.70 -19.00 6.42
N LYS A 30 11.39 -18.00 7.01
CA LYS A 30 12.60 -18.23 7.81
C LYS A 30 12.31 -18.80 9.21
N TYR A 31 11.07 -18.70 9.68
CA TYR A 31 10.64 -19.02 11.04
C TYR A 31 9.55 -20.09 11.09
N ALA A 32 8.86 -20.35 9.98
CA ALA A 32 7.73 -21.26 9.88
C ALA A 32 7.69 -21.96 8.52
N ASP A 33 6.92 -23.04 8.41
CA ASP A 33 6.65 -23.71 7.14
C ASP A 33 5.51 -22.95 6.42
N VAL A 34 5.84 -22.23 5.36
CA VAL A 34 4.91 -21.37 4.63
C VAL A 34 4.52 -22.00 3.30
N VAL A 35 3.23 -22.20 3.12
CA VAL A 35 2.62 -22.66 1.87
C VAL A 35 1.83 -21.52 1.24
N HIS A 36 2.11 -21.24 -0.03
CA HIS A 36 1.38 -20.26 -0.83
C HIS A 36 0.50 -21.00 -1.83
N ASP A 37 -0.74 -21.28 -1.45
CA ASP A 37 -1.67 -22.06 -2.26
C ASP A 37 -3.12 -21.63 -1.98
N TYR A 38 -3.74 -20.94 -2.95
CA TYR A 38 -5.15 -20.57 -2.82
C TYR A 38 -6.08 -21.77 -2.99
N GLU A 39 -5.69 -22.81 -3.75
CA GLU A 39 -6.53 -23.99 -3.98
C GLU A 39 -6.67 -24.81 -2.68
N ALA A 40 -5.61 -24.92 -1.89
CA ALA A 40 -5.66 -25.57 -0.57
C ALA A 40 -6.70 -24.93 0.37
N PHE A 41 -6.92 -23.61 0.26
CA PHE A 41 -7.97 -22.92 1.02
C PHE A 41 -9.37 -23.43 0.68
N TRP A 42 -9.62 -23.70 -0.61
CA TRP A 42 -10.93 -24.14 -1.09
C TRP A 42 -11.14 -25.65 -0.98
N ASN A 43 -10.08 -26.44 -1.13
CA ASN A 43 -10.13 -27.89 -1.10
C ASN A 43 -10.26 -28.45 0.32
N CYS A 44 -9.71 -27.73 1.29
CA CYS A 44 -9.73 -28.15 2.71
C CYS A 44 -9.18 -29.57 2.95
N ASP A 45 -8.19 -29.98 2.17
CA ASP A 45 -7.62 -31.34 2.14
C ASP A 45 -6.25 -31.47 2.81
N GLN A 46 -5.73 -30.36 3.35
CA GLN A 46 -4.45 -30.28 4.06
C GLN A 46 -4.66 -29.71 5.47
N GLU A 47 -3.66 -29.91 6.33
CA GLU A 47 -3.65 -29.37 7.70
C GLU A 47 -2.71 -28.16 7.77
N PHE A 48 -3.19 -27.08 8.37
CA PHE A 48 -2.42 -25.88 8.68
C PHE A 48 -2.74 -25.41 10.10
N ASP A 49 -1.74 -24.89 10.79
CA ASP A 49 -1.95 -24.27 12.12
C ASP A 49 -2.59 -22.88 11.94
N ILE A 50 -2.17 -22.15 10.88
CA ILE A 50 -2.61 -20.79 10.55
C ILE A 50 -3.07 -20.74 9.09
N VAL A 51 -4.18 -20.06 8.84
CA VAL A 51 -4.59 -19.61 7.49
C VAL A 51 -4.57 -18.10 7.47
N HIS A 52 -3.66 -17.52 6.67
CA HIS A 52 -3.49 -16.07 6.58
C HIS A 52 -4.11 -15.54 5.30
N ILE A 53 -5.05 -14.60 5.46
CA ILE A 53 -5.79 -13.94 4.39
C ILE A 53 -5.38 -12.48 4.35
N HIS A 54 -4.94 -11.98 3.18
CA HIS A 54 -4.63 -10.57 2.99
C HIS A 54 -5.83 -9.79 2.47
N GLU A 55 -6.29 -10.14 1.29
CA GLU A 55 -7.38 -9.44 0.60
C GLU A 55 -8.39 -10.50 0.15
N PRO A 56 -9.62 -10.49 0.69
CA PRO A 56 -10.63 -11.51 0.41
C PRO A 56 -10.91 -11.75 -1.07
N GLU A 57 -10.82 -10.71 -1.91
CA GLU A 57 -10.99 -10.81 -3.36
C GLU A 57 -9.95 -11.68 -4.05
N TYR A 58 -8.78 -11.85 -3.44
CA TYR A 58 -7.71 -12.68 -4.01
C TYR A 58 -7.67 -14.09 -3.44
N LEU A 59 -8.71 -14.51 -2.74
CA LEU A 59 -8.88 -15.92 -2.34
C LEU A 59 -9.12 -16.83 -3.56
N SER A 60 -9.64 -16.30 -4.68
CA SER A 60 -9.75 -17.01 -5.95
C SER A 60 -9.79 -16.07 -7.15
N TYR A 61 -9.49 -16.59 -8.34
CA TYR A 61 -9.66 -15.86 -9.60
C TYR A 61 -11.13 -15.51 -9.89
N GLU A 62 -12.08 -16.30 -9.36
CA GLU A 62 -13.51 -16.02 -9.48
C GLU A 62 -13.90 -14.77 -8.69
N LEU A 63 -13.45 -14.65 -7.42
CA LEU A 63 -13.66 -13.45 -6.59
C LEU A 63 -12.97 -12.22 -7.18
N GLU A 64 -11.73 -12.36 -7.66
CA GLU A 64 -11.01 -11.29 -8.35
C GLU A 64 -11.77 -10.82 -9.60
N SER A 65 -12.30 -11.77 -10.39
CA SER A 65 -13.11 -11.46 -11.58
C SER A 65 -14.38 -10.70 -11.22
N CYS A 66 -15.10 -11.15 -10.17
CA CYS A 66 -16.29 -10.45 -9.68
C CYS A 66 -15.98 -9.04 -9.18
N MET A 67 -14.81 -8.82 -8.55
CA MET A 67 -14.39 -7.50 -8.12
C MET A 67 -14.07 -6.58 -9.31
N ASN A 68 -13.45 -7.09 -10.34
CA ASN A 68 -13.06 -6.30 -11.52
C ASN A 68 -14.23 -6.02 -12.48
N ASN A 69 -15.30 -6.83 -12.42
CA ASN A 69 -16.53 -6.69 -13.19
C ASN A 69 -17.63 -6.10 -12.29
N THR A 70 -18.73 -5.69 -12.88
CA THR A 70 -19.91 -5.22 -12.13
C THR A 70 -20.96 -6.34 -11.93
N ASP A 71 -20.60 -7.58 -12.24
CA ASP A 71 -21.52 -8.73 -12.16
C ASP A 71 -21.76 -9.12 -10.70
N PRO A 72 -22.97 -9.58 -10.34
CA PRO A 72 -23.28 -10.13 -9.02
C PRO A 72 -22.35 -11.29 -8.66
N ILE A 73 -22.03 -11.43 -7.37
CA ILE A 73 -21.24 -12.57 -6.89
C ILE A 73 -22.15 -13.80 -6.90
N PRO A 74 -21.77 -14.91 -7.58
CA PRO A 74 -22.57 -16.14 -7.58
C PRO A 74 -22.81 -16.62 -6.13
N LYS A 75 -24.06 -17.01 -5.84
CA LYS A 75 -24.42 -17.51 -4.51
C LYS A 75 -23.59 -18.74 -4.14
N GLU A 76 -23.37 -19.62 -5.08
CA GLU A 76 -22.56 -20.84 -4.93
C GLU A 76 -21.12 -20.52 -4.50
N LEU A 77 -20.56 -19.40 -4.97
CA LEU A 77 -19.23 -18.96 -4.58
C LEU A 77 -19.21 -18.48 -3.12
N ILE A 78 -20.24 -17.76 -2.68
CA ILE A 78 -20.41 -17.36 -1.28
C ILE A 78 -20.63 -18.57 -0.38
N ASP A 79 -21.47 -19.50 -0.78
CA ASP A 79 -21.73 -20.73 0.01
C ASP A 79 -20.44 -21.56 0.15
N ARG A 80 -19.62 -21.69 -0.90
CA ARG A 80 -18.30 -22.34 -0.85
C ARG A 80 -17.35 -21.57 0.08
N LEU A 81 -17.31 -20.23 0.01
CA LEU A 81 -16.47 -19.41 0.89
C LEU A 81 -16.81 -19.67 2.35
N ILE A 82 -18.09 -19.67 2.70
CA ILE A 82 -18.55 -19.94 4.06
C ILE A 82 -18.11 -21.34 4.52
N LEU A 83 -18.31 -22.37 3.69
CA LEU A 83 -17.90 -23.75 4.02
C LEU A 83 -16.38 -23.85 4.27
N SER A 84 -15.55 -23.21 3.44
CA SER A 84 -14.11 -23.18 3.65
C SER A 84 -13.73 -22.44 4.93
N LEU A 85 -14.35 -21.29 5.20
CA LEU A 85 -14.12 -20.53 6.42
C LEU A 85 -14.55 -21.31 7.70
N GLU A 86 -15.67 -22.03 7.65
CA GLU A 86 -16.11 -22.91 8.74
C GLU A 86 -15.12 -24.04 9.00
N HIS A 87 -14.62 -24.68 7.92
CA HIS A 87 -13.60 -25.71 8.04
C HIS A 87 -12.34 -25.15 8.73
N TRP A 88 -11.81 -24.04 8.22
CA TRP A 88 -10.59 -23.47 8.75
C TRP A 88 -10.74 -22.91 10.16
N LYS A 89 -11.91 -22.34 10.52
CA LYS A 89 -12.17 -21.91 11.89
C LYS A 89 -12.13 -23.07 12.87
N LYS A 90 -12.53 -24.27 12.42
CA LYS A 90 -12.55 -25.49 13.27
C LYS A 90 -11.15 -26.09 13.45
N TYR A 91 -10.31 -26.07 12.43
CA TYR A 91 -9.06 -26.83 12.41
C TYR A 91 -7.79 -25.95 12.42
N SER A 92 -7.93 -24.66 12.20
CA SER A 92 -6.85 -23.69 12.11
C SER A 92 -7.24 -22.38 12.78
N LYS A 93 -6.31 -21.43 12.87
CA LYS A 93 -6.62 -20.05 13.24
C LYS A 93 -6.57 -19.17 11.99
N LEU A 94 -7.64 -18.46 11.73
CA LEU A 94 -7.76 -17.52 10.62
C LEU A 94 -7.22 -16.16 11.04
N ILE A 95 -6.21 -15.67 10.32
CA ILE A 95 -5.60 -14.36 10.53
C ILE A 95 -5.81 -13.51 9.28
N HIS A 96 -6.19 -12.25 9.47
CA HIS A 96 -6.33 -11.30 8.38
C HIS A 96 -5.36 -10.12 8.54
N THR A 97 -4.75 -9.68 7.44
CA THR A 97 -4.02 -8.39 7.40
C THR A 97 -4.91 -7.33 6.77
N ARG A 98 -5.29 -6.31 7.54
CA ARG A 98 -6.19 -5.26 7.08
C ARG A 98 -5.47 -4.19 6.27
N HIS A 99 -5.47 -4.34 4.96
CA HIS A 99 -4.87 -3.40 4.03
C HIS A 99 -5.77 -2.19 3.74
N VAL A 100 -7.08 -2.40 3.73
CA VAL A 100 -8.06 -1.41 3.27
C VAL A 100 -9.23 -1.29 4.24
N GLN A 101 -9.89 -0.16 4.19
CA GLN A 101 -11.16 0.03 4.91
C GLN A 101 -12.29 -0.70 4.20
N GLU A 102 -12.33 -0.58 2.89
CA GLU A 102 -13.32 -1.18 1.98
C GLU A 102 -12.59 -1.73 0.75
N PRO A 103 -13.18 -2.66 -0.02
CA PRO A 103 -12.58 -3.19 -1.24
C PRO A 103 -12.10 -2.11 -2.20
N HIS A 104 -10.99 -2.35 -2.89
CA HIS A 104 -10.31 -1.32 -3.69
C HIS A 104 -11.10 -0.80 -4.91
N VAL A 105 -11.86 -1.67 -5.56
CA VAL A 105 -12.48 -1.40 -6.86
C VAL A 105 -14.00 -1.35 -6.74
N ARG A 106 -14.55 -2.28 -6.01
CA ARG A 106 -15.99 -2.48 -5.87
C ARG A 106 -16.39 -2.31 -4.39
N THR A 107 -17.09 -1.21 -4.08
CA THR A 107 -17.45 -0.80 -2.72
C THR A 107 -18.94 -0.99 -2.42
N ASP A 108 -19.63 -1.84 -3.21
CA ASP A 108 -21.04 -2.16 -3.01
C ASP A 108 -21.25 -3.13 -1.82
N ASP A 109 -22.51 -3.31 -1.46
CA ASP A 109 -22.89 -4.10 -0.29
C ASP A 109 -22.56 -5.60 -0.43
N GLU A 110 -22.44 -6.12 -1.67
CA GLU A 110 -22.07 -7.53 -1.88
C GLU A 110 -20.62 -7.78 -1.46
N PHE A 111 -19.68 -6.93 -1.92
CA PHE A 111 -18.28 -7.06 -1.52
C PHE A 111 -18.03 -6.69 -0.06
N LYS A 112 -18.78 -5.73 0.49
CA LYS A 112 -18.75 -5.46 1.93
C LYS A 112 -19.14 -6.70 2.74
N LYS A 113 -20.16 -7.45 2.30
CA LYS A 113 -20.56 -8.72 2.93
C LYS A 113 -19.47 -9.79 2.83
N VAL A 114 -18.74 -9.91 1.71
CA VAL A 114 -17.59 -10.83 1.60
C VAL A 114 -16.55 -10.52 2.68
N TYR A 115 -16.18 -9.26 2.84
CA TYR A 115 -15.23 -8.83 3.86
C TYR A 115 -15.75 -9.10 5.28
N GLN A 116 -17.00 -8.72 5.57
CA GLN A 116 -17.66 -8.99 6.87
C GLN A 116 -17.70 -10.48 7.17
N THR A 117 -18.02 -11.30 6.17
CA THR A 117 -18.03 -12.76 6.31
C THR A 117 -16.63 -13.25 6.70
N VAL A 118 -15.59 -12.87 5.97
CA VAL A 118 -14.21 -13.26 6.31
C VAL A 118 -13.85 -12.81 7.73
N PHE A 119 -14.12 -11.55 8.08
CA PHE A 119 -13.83 -11.02 9.43
C PHE A 119 -14.50 -11.82 10.54
N SER A 120 -15.75 -12.25 10.37
CA SER A 120 -16.50 -13.01 11.38
C SER A 120 -15.92 -14.39 11.69
N TYR A 121 -15.05 -14.90 10.83
CA TYR A 121 -14.35 -16.16 11.06
C TYR A 121 -12.91 -15.96 11.57
N CYS A 122 -12.37 -14.73 11.51
CA CYS A 122 -11.01 -14.46 11.94
C CYS A 122 -10.83 -14.60 13.46
N SER A 123 -9.73 -15.20 13.86
CA SER A 123 -9.25 -15.22 15.24
C SER A 123 -8.43 -13.97 15.56
N GLY A 124 -7.71 -13.44 14.56
CA GLY A 124 -6.87 -12.25 14.69
C GLY A 124 -6.81 -11.39 13.45
N ILE A 125 -6.60 -10.11 13.66
CA ILE A 125 -6.41 -9.12 12.58
C ILE A 125 -5.18 -8.28 12.88
N SER A 126 -4.24 -8.25 11.93
CA SER A 126 -3.12 -7.30 11.95
C SER A 126 -3.53 -5.99 11.29
N HIS A 127 -3.07 -4.88 11.86
CA HIS A 127 -3.30 -3.52 11.41
C HIS A 127 -1.98 -2.78 11.27
N PHE A 128 -1.92 -1.76 10.43
CA PHE A 128 -0.67 -1.00 10.27
C PHE A 128 -0.49 0.12 11.29
N ALA A 129 -1.59 0.58 11.92
CA ALA A 129 -1.58 1.56 13.00
C ALA A 129 -2.81 1.38 13.93
N ASN A 130 -2.86 2.10 15.06
CA ASN A 130 -3.97 2.00 16.02
C ASN A 130 -5.27 2.61 15.48
N PHE A 131 -5.18 3.59 14.57
CA PHE A 131 -6.36 4.16 13.94
C PHE A 131 -7.24 3.09 13.31
N SER A 132 -6.63 2.16 12.56
CA SER A 132 -7.40 1.08 11.91
C SER A 132 -8.00 0.08 12.88
N ILE A 133 -7.40 -0.14 14.06
CA ILE A 133 -8.02 -0.93 15.14
C ILE A 133 -9.30 -0.24 15.63
N SER A 134 -9.17 1.03 16.06
CA SER A 134 -10.30 1.80 16.59
C SER A 134 -11.44 1.93 15.58
N GLN A 135 -11.08 2.13 14.31
CA GLN A 135 -12.06 2.20 13.23
C GLN A 135 -12.75 0.84 13.01
N PHE A 136 -11.99 -0.27 13.01
CA PHE A 136 -12.57 -1.61 12.86
C PHE A 136 -13.56 -1.91 13.96
N GLN A 137 -13.18 -1.69 15.21
CA GLN A 137 -14.04 -1.89 16.38
C GLN A 137 -15.32 -1.02 16.36
N SER A 138 -15.21 0.19 15.80
CA SER A 138 -16.37 1.06 15.60
C SER A 138 -17.32 0.56 14.51
N PHE A 139 -16.81 -0.09 13.48
CA PHE A 139 -17.62 -0.60 12.35
C PHE A 139 -18.22 -1.97 12.63
N TYR A 140 -17.53 -2.79 13.44
CA TYR A 140 -17.88 -4.17 13.75
C TYR A 140 -17.86 -4.43 15.26
N PRO A 141 -18.68 -3.71 16.05
CA PRO A 141 -18.69 -3.85 17.51
C PRO A 141 -19.10 -5.26 17.98
N GLU A 142 -19.77 -6.02 17.12
CA GLU A 142 -20.15 -7.42 17.37
C GLU A 142 -18.99 -8.42 17.26
N LEU A 143 -17.84 -8.00 16.69
CA LEU A 143 -16.64 -8.82 16.50
C LEU A 143 -15.60 -8.51 17.59
N ASP A 144 -16.02 -8.52 18.86
CA ASP A 144 -15.21 -8.11 20.03
C ASP A 144 -14.20 -9.18 20.50
N ASN A 145 -14.38 -10.43 20.05
CA ASN A 145 -13.48 -11.54 20.41
C ASN A 145 -12.26 -11.68 19.52
N ILE A 146 -12.08 -10.81 18.53
CA ILE A 146 -10.94 -10.85 17.61
C ILE A 146 -9.75 -10.17 18.30
N ILE A 147 -8.58 -10.83 18.26
CA ILE A 147 -7.34 -10.20 18.72
C ILE A 147 -6.83 -9.23 17.64
N HIS A 148 -6.60 -7.99 18.04
CA HIS A 148 -6.04 -6.95 17.17
C HIS A 148 -4.59 -6.68 17.55
N GLN A 149 -3.69 -6.63 16.54
CA GLN A 149 -2.29 -6.29 16.73
C GLN A 149 -1.82 -5.29 15.69
N VAL A 150 -1.07 -4.27 16.13
CA VAL A 150 -0.37 -3.36 15.21
C VAL A 150 0.93 -4.03 14.75
N ILE A 151 0.99 -4.32 13.46
CA ILE A 151 2.18 -4.80 12.77
C ILE A 151 2.44 -3.85 11.60
N PRO A 152 3.43 -2.96 11.69
CA PRO A 152 3.72 -1.98 10.64
C PRO A 152 3.99 -2.64 9.29
N HIS A 153 3.71 -1.93 8.21
CA HIS A 153 4.08 -2.36 6.87
C HIS A 153 5.62 -2.47 6.78
N GLN A 154 6.13 -3.60 6.27
CA GLN A 154 7.58 -3.77 6.10
C GLN A 154 8.16 -2.73 5.14
N ASN A 155 9.45 -2.47 5.30
CA ASN A 155 10.20 -1.58 4.41
C ASN A 155 10.47 -2.24 3.03
N TYR A 156 11.07 -1.46 2.14
CA TYR A 156 11.43 -1.88 0.78
C TYR A 156 12.95 -1.99 0.59
N ALA A 157 13.69 -2.41 1.62
CA ALA A 157 15.14 -2.54 1.58
C ALA A 157 15.64 -3.62 0.59
N SER A 158 14.74 -4.49 0.12
CA SER A 158 15.01 -5.45 -0.96
C SER A 158 15.14 -4.79 -2.35
N LEU A 159 14.70 -3.52 -2.51
CA LEU A 159 14.88 -2.78 -3.75
C LEU A 159 16.29 -2.21 -3.86
N PRO A 160 16.85 -2.12 -5.10
CA PRO A 160 18.11 -1.45 -5.33
C PRO A 160 18.12 0.01 -4.85
N ASN A 161 19.20 0.43 -4.18
CA ASN A 161 19.39 1.81 -3.71
C ASN A 161 20.90 2.15 -3.69
N ASP A 162 21.53 2.06 -4.84
CA ASP A 162 22.98 2.25 -5.08
C ASP A 162 23.28 3.51 -5.93
N ILE A 163 22.25 4.19 -6.43
CA ILE A 163 22.37 5.42 -7.22
C ILE A 163 22.33 6.65 -6.30
N PHE A 164 23.37 7.49 -6.36
CA PHE A 164 23.39 8.75 -5.62
C PHE A 164 22.46 9.80 -6.23
N ARG A 165 22.10 10.80 -5.43
CA ARG A 165 21.18 11.90 -5.81
C ARG A 165 21.60 12.62 -7.10
N GLU A 166 22.86 12.95 -7.25
CA GLU A 166 23.38 13.64 -8.44
C GLU A 166 23.20 12.80 -9.70
N GLN A 167 23.49 11.51 -9.61
CA GLN A 167 23.30 10.56 -10.70
C GLN A 167 21.83 10.38 -11.04
N ALA A 168 20.97 10.19 -10.02
CA ALA A 168 19.53 10.07 -10.20
C ALA A 168 18.93 11.31 -10.91
N ARG A 169 19.34 12.51 -10.50
CA ARG A 169 18.93 13.76 -11.14
C ARG A 169 19.47 13.89 -12.57
N SER A 170 20.70 13.47 -12.83
CA SER A 170 21.29 13.43 -14.17
C SER A 170 20.49 12.47 -15.07
N ASN A 171 20.21 11.26 -14.61
CA ASN A 171 19.44 10.25 -15.34
C ASN A 171 18.05 10.75 -15.75
N LEU A 172 17.44 11.57 -14.90
CA LEU A 172 16.13 12.17 -15.14
C LEU A 172 16.19 13.58 -15.77
N ASN A 173 17.37 14.07 -16.15
CA ASN A 173 17.59 15.43 -16.68
C ASN A 173 16.98 16.52 -15.76
N ILE A 174 17.22 16.42 -14.45
CA ILE A 174 16.75 17.37 -13.44
C ILE A 174 17.90 18.25 -13.00
N ASN A 175 17.65 19.57 -12.96
CA ASN A 175 18.62 20.52 -12.44
C ASN A 175 18.98 20.21 -10.97
N LYS A 176 20.27 20.23 -10.62
CA LYS A 176 20.76 19.91 -9.28
C LYS A 176 20.14 20.77 -8.17
N ASN A 177 19.75 22.01 -8.48
CA ASN A 177 19.17 22.96 -7.53
C ASN A 177 17.63 22.97 -7.56
N ALA A 178 16.98 22.12 -8.35
CA ALA A 178 15.52 22.05 -8.40
C ALA A 178 14.96 21.49 -7.10
N LYS A 179 13.79 21.99 -6.69
CA LYS A 179 12.95 21.32 -5.66
C LYS A 179 12.09 20.28 -6.34
N VAL A 180 12.18 19.05 -5.88
CA VAL A 180 11.57 17.89 -6.53
C VAL A 180 10.55 17.24 -5.61
N MET A 181 9.28 17.23 -6.05
CA MET A 181 8.20 16.48 -5.40
C MET A 181 7.94 15.19 -6.18
N LEU A 182 7.95 14.07 -5.49
CA LEU A 182 7.62 12.75 -6.02
C LEU A 182 6.19 12.37 -5.64
N VAL A 183 5.44 11.86 -6.59
CA VAL A 183 4.21 11.09 -6.39
C VAL A 183 4.45 9.72 -7.01
N PHE A 184 4.61 8.70 -6.18
CA PHE A 184 4.94 7.35 -6.63
C PHE A 184 3.70 6.45 -6.65
N GLY A 185 3.68 5.49 -7.59
CA GLY A 185 2.56 4.60 -7.82
C GLY A 185 1.48 5.20 -8.72
N MET A 186 0.39 4.47 -8.89
CA MET A 186 -0.73 4.86 -9.76
C MET A 186 -1.45 6.11 -9.22
N VAL A 187 -1.61 7.11 -10.06
CA VAL A 187 -2.36 8.34 -9.75
C VAL A 187 -3.80 8.20 -10.24
N LYS A 188 -4.75 8.25 -9.31
CA LYS A 188 -6.18 8.21 -9.60
C LYS A 188 -6.66 9.57 -10.12
N GLU A 189 -7.73 9.60 -10.92
CA GLU A 189 -8.26 10.85 -11.52
C GLU A 189 -8.59 11.90 -10.45
N ARG A 190 -9.23 11.47 -9.35
CA ARG A 190 -9.64 12.31 -8.22
C ARG A 190 -8.47 12.93 -7.45
N GLU A 191 -7.26 12.36 -7.57
CA GLU A 191 -6.05 12.82 -6.88
C GLU A 191 -5.31 13.94 -7.63
N LYS A 192 -5.57 14.07 -8.93
CA LYS A 192 -4.83 14.99 -9.81
C LYS A 192 -4.93 16.45 -9.39
N GLN A 193 -6.10 16.90 -8.95
CA GLN A 193 -6.29 18.26 -8.47
C GLN A 193 -5.47 18.53 -7.21
N LEU A 194 -5.51 17.61 -6.23
CA LEU A 194 -4.70 17.69 -5.02
C LEU A 194 -3.20 17.78 -5.34
N ILE A 195 -2.70 16.91 -6.22
CA ILE A 195 -1.30 16.92 -6.64
C ILE A 195 -0.93 18.26 -7.27
N GLN A 196 -1.81 18.81 -8.11
CA GLN A 196 -1.58 20.10 -8.77
C GLN A 196 -1.57 21.26 -7.76
N THR A 197 -2.50 21.28 -6.80
CA THR A 197 -2.52 22.25 -5.70
C THR A 197 -1.23 22.17 -4.89
N ALA A 198 -0.81 20.96 -4.47
CA ALA A 198 0.42 20.74 -3.72
C ALA A 198 1.65 21.20 -4.50
N PHE A 199 1.75 20.85 -5.79
CA PHE A 199 2.87 21.29 -6.63
C PHE A 199 2.90 22.81 -6.81
N ASN A 200 1.75 23.45 -7.00
CA ASN A 200 1.68 24.91 -7.13
C ASN A 200 2.10 25.61 -5.83
N ALA A 201 1.79 25.01 -4.68
CA ALA A 201 2.16 25.54 -3.36
C ALA A 201 3.67 25.49 -3.04
N MET A 202 4.46 24.73 -3.80
CA MET A 202 5.92 24.69 -3.60
C MET A 202 6.54 26.08 -3.80
N PRO A 203 7.31 26.59 -2.81
CA PRO A 203 7.82 27.99 -2.79
C PRO A 203 9.06 28.17 -3.68
N SER A 204 9.08 27.62 -4.90
CA SER A 204 10.22 27.72 -5.81
C SER A 204 9.78 27.86 -7.25
N HIS A 205 10.49 28.72 -8.01
CA HIS A 205 10.33 28.78 -9.47
C HIS A 205 11.05 27.63 -10.18
N ASN A 206 12.12 27.10 -9.57
CA ASN A 206 12.85 25.92 -10.04
C ASN A 206 12.37 24.68 -9.32
N LYS A 207 11.20 24.16 -9.73
CA LYS A 207 10.56 23.00 -9.13
C LYS A 207 10.16 21.97 -10.19
N VAL A 208 10.18 20.70 -9.81
CA VAL A 208 9.83 19.55 -10.66
C VAL A 208 8.86 18.65 -9.94
N LEU A 209 7.82 18.22 -10.64
CA LEU A 209 6.93 17.14 -10.24
C LEU A 209 7.33 15.86 -10.96
N LEU A 210 7.69 14.84 -10.20
CA LEU A 210 7.87 13.48 -10.67
C LEU A 210 6.61 12.68 -10.34
N ALA A 211 5.85 12.29 -11.35
CA ALA A 211 4.64 11.49 -11.19
C ALA A 211 4.61 10.36 -12.23
N PRO A 212 5.52 9.36 -12.10
CA PRO A 212 5.69 8.34 -13.13
C PRO A 212 4.44 7.50 -13.37
N GLY A 213 3.61 7.28 -12.34
CA GLY A 213 2.34 6.54 -12.43
C GLY A 213 1.13 7.38 -12.87
N TRP A 214 1.35 8.59 -13.39
CA TRP A 214 0.27 9.43 -13.88
C TRP A 214 -0.41 8.82 -15.09
N GLN A 215 -1.60 8.24 -14.87
CA GLN A 215 -2.36 7.61 -15.92
C GLN A 215 -3.40 8.58 -16.50
N THR A 216 -3.62 8.45 -17.79
CA THR A 216 -4.77 9.03 -18.48
C THR A 216 -5.74 7.93 -18.79
N LYS A 217 -7.02 8.11 -18.41
CA LYS A 217 -8.06 7.14 -18.76
C LYS A 217 -8.03 6.88 -20.27
N ARG A 218 -7.65 5.69 -20.68
CA ARG A 218 -7.90 5.18 -22.04
C ARG A 218 -9.40 4.88 -22.13
N ARG A 219 -10.20 5.81 -22.62
CA ARG A 219 -11.59 5.47 -23.01
C ARG A 219 -11.55 4.69 -24.33
N PRO A 220 -12.35 3.63 -24.48
CA PRO A 220 -12.47 2.92 -25.76
C PRO A 220 -13.01 3.85 -26.85
N ILE A 221 -12.53 3.70 -28.02
CA ILE A 221 -12.23 4.60 -29.09
C ILE A 221 -13.28 4.52 -30.18
N LYS A 222 -13.96 5.62 -30.44
CA LYS A 222 -14.34 5.95 -31.84
C LYS A 222 -14.12 7.44 -32.19
N TRP A 223 -13.90 8.29 -31.19
CA TRP A 223 -13.67 9.74 -31.38
C TRP A 223 -12.24 10.21 -31.06
N ILE A 224 -11.28 9.30 -31.13
CA ILE A 224 -9.96 9.42 -30.45
C ILE A 224 -8.96 10.28 -31.16
N ARG A 225 -8.97 10.39 -32.48
CA ARG A 225 -7.87 11.07 -33.20
C ARG A 225 -7.67 12.52 -32.75
N LEU A 226 -8.74 13.27 -32.49
CA LEU A 226 -8.63 14.67 -32.07
C LEU A 226 -8.22 14.80 -30.60
N ARG A 227 -8.80 13.98 -29.72
CA ARG A 227 -8.48 13.98 -28.27
C ARG A 227 -7.10 13.41 -27.95
N GLU A 228 -6.64 12.38 -28.66
CA GLU A 228 -5.26 11.92 -28.56
C GLU A 228 -4.26 12.98 -29.02
N TRP A 229 -4.60 13.73 -30.02
CA TRP A 229 -3.76 14.81 -30.52
C TRP A 229 -3.71 15.97 -29.51
N VAL A 230 -4.84 16.39 -28.96
CA VAL A 230 -4.90 17.41 -27.90
C VAL A 230 -4.16 16.93 -26.66
N PHE A 231 -4.36 15.69 -26.24
CA PHE A 231 -3.67 15.09 -25.10
C PHE A 231 -2.15 15.00 -25.33
N LYS A 232 -1.71 14.53 -26.50
CA LYS A 232 -0.30 14.51 -26.89
C LYS A 232 0.28 15.93 -26.96
N TYR A 233 -0.51 16.91 -27.38
CA TYR A 233 -0.11 18.31 -27.42
C TYR A 233 0.01 18.90 -26.01
N GLU A 234 -0.96 18.68 -25.13
CA GLU A 234 -0.92 19.11 -23.73
C GLU A 234 0.21 18.41 -22.95
N LEU A 235 0.38 17.11 -23.15
CA LEU A 235 1.49 16.35 -22.58
C LEU A 235 2.84 16.88 -23.10
N LYS A 236 2.94 17.15 -24.40
CA LYS A 236 4.14 17.72 -25.02
C LYS A 236 4.43 19.14 -24.53
N LYS A 237 3.37 19.93 -24.27
CA LYS A 237 3.47 21.27 -23.68
C LYS A 237 3.89 21.21 -22.20
N ALA A 238 3.32 20.29 -21.42
CA ALA A 238 3.74 20.01 -20.04
C ALA A 238 5.18 19.47 -19.96
N LEU A 239 5.56 18.58 -20.87
CA LEU A 239 6.92 18.06 -20.99
C LEU A 239 7.92 19.09 -21.48
N LYS A 240 7.54 20.03 -22.38
CA LYS A 240 8.38 21.17 -22.77
C LYS A 240 8.69 22.11 -21.62
N ASN A 241 7.83 22.18 -20.60
CA ASN A 241 8.02 23.05 -19.44
C ASN A 241 9.03 22.51 -18.42
N ASN A 242 9.71 21.38 -18.68
CA ASN A 242 10.71 20.74 -17.81
C ASN A 242 10.32 20.56 -16.31
N LYS A 243 9.09 20.96 -15.95
CA LYS A 243 8.59 20.97 -14.56
C LYS A 243 7.77 19.75 -14.19
N PHE A 244 7.24 19.04 -15.17
CA PHE A 244 6.43 17.84 -14.96
C PHE A 244 7.01 16.65 -15.73
N ARG A 245 7.27 15.57 -15.01
CA ARG A 245 7.80 14.32 -15.55
C ARG A 245 6.83 13.21 -15.26
N THR A 246 6.35 12.55 -16.28
CA THR A 246 5.51 11.37 -16.19
C THR A 246 6.06 10.26 -17.09
N ASN A 247 5.95 9.04 -16.62
CA ASN A 247 6.15 7.84 -17.41
C ASN A 247 4.80 7.12 -17.50
N LEU A 248 4.28 6.90 -18.69
CA LEU A 248 2.97 6.26 -18.90
C LEU A 248 3.04 4.72 -18.77
N GLY A 249 4.13 4.19 -18.25
CA GLY A 249 4.36 2.76 -18.05
C GLY A 249 4.54 2.37 -16.58
N PHE A 250 4.56 1.07 -16.35
CA PHE A 250 5.01 0.52 -15.07
C PHE A 250 6.51 0.82 -14.88
N ILE A 251 6.87 1.32 -13.71
CA ILE A 251 8.27 1.54 -13.37
C ILE A 251 8.84 0.20 -12.92
N LYS A 252 9.93 -0.18 -13.52
CA LYS A 252 10.68 -1.35 -13.07
C LYS A 252 11.27 -1.09 -11.69
N GLU A 253 11.43 -2.13 -10.90
CA GLU A 253 11.95 -2.04 -9.54
C GLU A 253 13.34 -1.39 -9.48
N GLU A 254 14.21 -1.75 -10.43
CA GLU A 254 15.56 -1.16 -10.56
C GLU A 254 15.54 0.34 -10.82
N ASP A 255 14.48 0.86 -11.46
CA ASP A 255 14.34 2.28 -11.79
C ASP A 255 13.74 3.12 -10.66
N ALA A 256 13.10 2.49 -9.67
CA ALA A 256 12.47 3.18 -8.54
C ALA A 256 13.44 4.11 -7.81
N GLN A 257 14.69 3.67 -7.62
CA GLN A 257 15.74 4.43 -6.98
C GLN A 257 16.07 5.76 -7.70
N ASN A 258 15.94 5.83 -9.03
CA ASN A 258 16.15 7.08 -9.77
C ASN A 258 15.13 8.15 -9.37
N TYR A 259 13.85 7.77 -9.20
CA TYR A 259 12.80 8.70 -8.80
C TYR A 259 12.92 9.12 -7.33
N CYS A 260 13.16 8.14 -6.45
CA CYS A 260 13.29 8.40 -5.01
C CYS A 260 14.53 9.25 -4.70
N ASN A 261 15.70 8.88 -5.22
CA ASN A 261 16.94 9.58 -4.92
C ASN A 261 17.03 10.96 -5.58
N ALA A 262 16.27 11.22 -6.67
CA ALA A 262 16.15 12.56 -7.24
C ALA A 262 15.24 13.49 -6.44
N ALA A 263 14.30 12.96 -5.64
CA ALA A 263 13.28 13.72 -4.95
C ALA A 263 13.80 14.43 -3.67
N ASP A 264 13.09 15.47 -3.25
CA ASP A 264 13.22 16.11 -1.94
C ASP A 264 12.16 15.60 -0.98
N VAL A 265 10.92 15.44 -1.48
CA VAL A 265 9.76 15.02 -0.70
C VAL A 265 8.90 14.04 -1.50
N LEU A 266 8.19 13.16 -0.80
CA LEU A 266 7.19 12.27 -1.39
C LEU A 266 5.80 12.67 -0.91
N LEU A 267 4.91 12.99 -1.85
CA LEU A 267 3.50 13.27 -1.58
C LEU A 267 2.67 12.00 -1.76
N ILE A 268 1.91 11.64 -0.74
CA ILE A 268 0.85 10.63 -0.80
C ILE A 268 -0.47 11.33 -1.11
N PRO A 269 -0.99 11.26 -2.34
CA PRO A 269 -2.17 12.01 -2.73
C PRO A 269 -3.48 11.28 -2.40
N ARG A 270 -3.44 10.28 -1.52
CA ARG A 270 -4.60 9.50 -1.13
C ARG A 270 -5.57 10.36 -0.32
N ILE A 271 -6.85 10.40 -0.75
CA ILE A 271 -7.87 11.26 -0.13
C ILE A 271 -8.61 10.49 0.95
N ASP A 272 -8.90 9.23 0.72
CA ASP A 272 -9.80 8.41 1.53
C ASP A 272 -9.27 6.99 1.85
N GLU A 273 -8.12 6.61 1.34
CA GLU A 273 -7.52 5.31 1.67
C GLU A 273 -7.05 5.25 3.15
N LEU A 274 -7.20 4.06 3.76
CA LEU A 274 -6.83 3.80 5.14
C LEU A 274 -5.32 3.94 5.35
N ASN A 275 -4.54 3.28 4.50
CA ASN A 275 -3.08 3.25 4.58
C ASN A 275 -2.41 3.43 3.21
N SER A 276 -1.08 3.48 3.21
CA SER A 276 -0.30 3.55 1.97
C SER A 276 1.13 3.01 2.19
N GLY A 277 1.50 1.99 1.44
CA GLY A 277 2.88 1.48 1.40
C GLY A 277 3.91 2.53 0.97
N ASN A 278 3.48 3.66 0.41
CA ASN A 278 4.38 4.77 0.06
C ASN A 278 5.02 5.46 1.28
N ILE A 279 4.50 5.27 2.51
CA ILE A 279 5.16 5.76 3.73
C ILE A 279 6.47 5.00 3.90
N THR A 280 6.39 3.68 4.02
CA THR A 280 7.57 2.81 4.23
C THR A 280 8.50 2.84 3.03
N PHE A 281 7.94 2.93 1.82
CA PHE A 281 8.70 3.12 0.59
C PHE A 281 9.52 4.42 0.63
N GLY A 282 8.90 5.56 0.89
CA GLY A 282 9.59 6.84 0.98
C GLY A 282 10.63 6.87 2.09
N PHE A 283 10.32 6.30 3.24
CA PHE A 283 11.25 6.20 4.38
C PHE A 283 12.45 5.32 4.06
N THR A 284 12.26 4.20 3.36
CA THR A 284 13.36 3.33 2.91
C THR A 284 14.42 4.10 2.09
N PHE A 285 13.96 5.02 1.24
CA PHE A 285 14.84 5.86 0.42
C PHE A 285 15.28 7.16 1.12
N GLY A 286 14.89 7.37 2.38
CA GLY A 286 15.30 8.54 3.14
C GLY A 286 14.57 9.83 2.75
N LEU A 287 13.33 9.74 2.31
CA LEU A 287 12.49 10.88 1.98
C LEU A 287 11.69 11.37 3.18
N VAL A 288 11.42 12.67 3.20
CA VAL A 288 10.31 13.22 3.97
C VAL A 288 9.02 12.92 3.19
N VAL A 289 8.05 12.33 3.88
CA VAL A 289 6.78 11.94 3.29
C VAL A 289 5.69 12.84 3.85
N LEU A 290 4.75 13.25 3.01
CA LEU A 290 3.58 14.00 3.46
C LEU A 290 2.30 13.40 2.89
N GLY A 291 1.23 13.46 3.65
CA GLY A 291 -0.05 12.84 3.31
C GLY A 291 -1.23 13.43 4.07
N ARG A 292 -2.42 12.89 3.85
CA ARG A 292 -3.64 13.37 4.52
C ARG A 292 -3.56 13.18 6.05
N ASN A 293 -4.24 14.08 6.78
CA ASN A 293 -4.42 13.98 8.21
C ASN A 293 -5.59 13.04 8.57
N GLY A 294 -5.44 11.75 8.33
CA GLY A 294 -6.47 10.77 8.62
C GLY A 294 -6.05 9.35 8.22
N GLY A 295 -6.72 8.37 8.79
CA GLY A 295 -6.34 6.97 8.62
C GLY A 295 -5.00 6.63 9.27
N ASP A 296 -4.49 5.45 8.97
CA ASP A 296 -3.15 5.02 9.36
C ASP A 296 -2.08 5.96 8.77
N ILE A 297 -2.35 6.55 7.59
CA ILE A 297 -1.46 7.53 6.96
C ILE A 297 -1.20 8.69 7.91
N GLY A 298 -2.28 9.30 8.42
CA GLY A 298 -2.16 10.47 9.30
C GLY A 298 -1.52 10.14 10.65
N GLU A 299 -1.83 8.99 11.23
CA GLU A 299 -1.23 8.53 12.50
C GLU A 299 0.28 8.33 12.34
N ILE A 300 0.70 7.47 11.40
CA ILE A 300 2.11 7.15 11.18
C ILE A 300 2.93 8.40 10.85
N LEU A 301 2.43 9.29 9.99
CA LEU A 301 3.14 10.50 9.63
C LEU A 301 3.32 11.45 10.82
N LYS A 302 2.31 11.61 11.68
CA LYS A 302 2.42 12.44 12.91
C LYS A 302 3.41 11.85 13.91
N GLU A 303 3.33 10.55 14.19
CA GLU A 303 4.23 9.86 15.10
C GLU A 303 5.69 9.96 14.66
N THR A 304 5.92 10.03 13.36
CA THR A 304 7.25 10.16 12.76
C THR A 304 7.65 11.59 12.42
N ILE A 305 6.89 12.59 12.91
CA ILE A 305 7.14 14.04 12.70
C ILE A 305 7.18 14.40 11.21
N ASN A 306 6.39 13.70 10.40
CA ASN A 306 6.20 14.02 8.98
C ASN A 306 4.92 14.85 8.80
N PRO A 307 4.88 15.78 7.81
CA PRO A 307 3.76 16.69 7.68
C PRO A 307 2.48 16.00 7.20
N VAL A 308 1.37 16.43 7.77
CA VAL A 308 0.02 16.02 7.33
C VAL A 308 -0.79 17.24 6.89
N PHE A 309 -1.79 17.01 6.04
CA PHE A 309 -2.68 18.05 5.53
C PHE A 309 -4.14 17.58 5.49
N ASP A 310 -5.05 18.56 5.50
CA ASP A 310 -6.44 18.34 5.11
C ASP A 310 -6.55 18.46 3.59
N PRO A 311 -6.98 17.39 2.86
CA PRO A 311 -7.14 17.43 1.42
C PRO A 311 -8.16 18.45 0.89
N ALA A 312 -9.07 18.92 1.74
CA ALA A 312 -10.08 19.91 1.41
C ALA A 312 -9.64 21.35 1.67
N ASP A 313 -8.46 21.56 2.30
CA ASP A 313 -7.94 22.89 2.65
C ASP A 313 -6.61 23.19 1.95
N ASP A 314 -6.65 24.04 0.93
CA ASP A 314 -5.47 24.47 0.17
C ASP A 314 -4.41 25.14 1.07
N LYS A 315 -4.81 25.82 2.17
CA LYS A 315 -3.86 26.43 3.13
C LYS A 315 -3.13 25.37 3.92
N SER A 316 -3.87 24.34 4.37
CA SER A 316 -3.28 23.16 5.05
C SER A 316 -2.27 22.46 4.13
N ILE A 317 -2.62 22.23 2.88
CA ILE A 317 -1.73 21.64 1.88
C ILE A 317 -0.46 22.49 1.71
N LYS A 318 -0.59 23.80 1.57
CA LYS A 318 0.55 24.72 1.42
C LYS A 318 1.49 24.64 2.62
N VAL A 319 0.96 24.73 3.83
CA VAL A 319 1.76 24.66 5.08
C VAL A 319 2.49 23.31 5.18
N ALA A 320 1.82 22.21 4.84
CA ALA A 320 2.43 20.88 4.87
C ALA A 320 3.59 20.75 3.85
N ILE A 321 3.45 21.30 2.66
CA ILE A 321 4.52 21.33 1.64
C ILE A 321 5.71 22.15 2.10
N GLU A 322 5.50 23.34 2.67
CA GLU A 322 6.57 24.19 3.20
C GLU A 322 7.33 23.49 4.35
N ASN A 323 6.60 22.87 5.26
CA ASN A 323 7.17 22.07 6.36
C ASN A 323 7.94 20.86 5.84
N ALA A 324 7.40 20.13 4.85
CA ALA A 324 8.09 18.97 4.27
C ALA A 324 9.44 19.37 3.65
N LEU A 325 9.47 20.45 2.89
CA LEU A 325 10.69 20.95 2.26
C LEU A 325 11.71 21.43 3.31
N ASN A 326 11.26 22.05 4.40
CA ASN A 326 12.11 22.45 5.50
C ASN A 326 12.71 21.22 6.22
N LEU A 327 11.87 20.23 6.54
CA LEU A 327 12.34 18.97 7.14
C LEU A 327 13.34 18.24 6.24
N ALA A 328 13.11 18.22 4.93
CA ALA A 328 14.03 17.62 3.97
C ALA A 328 15.40 18.36 3.95
N GLN A 329 15.41 19.69 4.04
CA GLN A 329 16.63 20.47 4.13
C GLN A 329 17.40 20.21 5.44
N ASN A 330 16.69 19.88 6.51
CA ASN A 330 17.26 19.55 7.82
C ASN A 330 17.55 18.04 7.98
N ASN A 331 17.64 17.29 6.89
CA ASN A 331 17.97 15.87 6.86
C ASN A 331 17.02 14.95 7.67
N HIS A 332 15.77 15.36 7.88
CA HIS A 332 14.79 14.52 8.58
C HIS A 332 14.53 13.18 7.85
N GLY A 333 14.68 13.14 6.54
CA GLY A 333 14.61 11.91 5.75
C GLY A 333 15.60 10.82 6.20
N LEU A 334 16.77 11.20 6.75
CA LEU A 334 17.71 10.21 7.31
C LEU A 334 17.15 9.53 8.56
N LYS A 335 16.42 10.25 9.41
CA LYS A 335 15.72 9.67 10.57
C LYS A 335 14.63 8.72 10.14
N ASN A 336 13.87 9.09 9.09
CA ASN A 336 12.87 8.22 8.49
C ASN A 336 13.51 6.92 7.96
N LYS A 337 14.65 7.02 7.30
CA LYS A 337 15.39 5.85 6.79
C LYS A 337 15.88 4.95 7.93
N GLU A 338 16.45 5.52 8.97
CA GLU A 338 16.91 4.79 10.14
C GLU A 338 15.76 4.02 10.79
N LEU A 339 14.62 4.68 11.01
CA LEU A 339 13.41 4.07 11.54
C LEU A 339 12.95 2.90 10.65
N ALA A 340 12.82 3.13 9.33
CA ALA A 340 12.36 2.11 8.41
C ALA A 340 13.29 0.89 8.38
N LEU A 341 14.60 1.09 8.39
CA LEU A 341 15.56 -0.02 8.34
C LEU A 341 15.62 -0.78 9.65
N LYS A 342 15.49 -0.11 10.79
CA LYS A 342 15.60 -0.72 12.12
C LYS A 342 14.29 -1.39 12.57
N GLU A 343 13.18 -0.67 12.49
CA GLU A 343 11.92 -1.10 13.11
C GLU A 343 10.96 -1.79 12.11
N TRP A 344 11.08 -1.48 10.81
CA TRP A 344 10.19 -2.00 9.77
C TRP A 344 10.90 -2.97 8.80
N GLY A 345 12.08 -3.47 9.20
CA GLY A 345 12.78 -4.51 8.44
C GLY A 345 11.96 -5.79 8.37
N ILE A 346 12.07 -6.50 7.23
CA ILE A 346 11.28 -7.72 6.99
C ILE A 346 11.46 -8.77 8.11
N ASP A 347 12.65 -8.88 8.67
CA ASP A 347 12.93 -9.79 9.77
C ASP A 347 12.17 -9.42 11.06
N THR A 348 12.18 -8.12 11.41
CA THR A 348 11.44 -7.59 12.56
C THR A 348 9.93 -7.75 12.38
N ILE A 349 9.41 -7.48 11.19
CA ILE A 349 7.99 -7.62 10.87
C ILE A 349 7.58 -9.10 10.88
N SER A 350 8.37 -9.98 10.29
CA SER A 350 8.11 -11.43 10.31
C SER A 350 8.01 -11.98 11.72
N LYS A 351 8.93 -11.58 12.63
CA LYS A 351 8.86 -11.97 14.04
C LYS A 351 7.61 -11.50 14.75
N LYS A 352 7.09 -10.29 14.40
CA LYS A 352 5.81 -9.81 14.92
C LYS A 352 4.64 -10.67 14.45
N TYR A 353 4.64 -11.10 13.18
CA TYR A 353 3.63 -12.04 12.67
C TYR A 353 3.75 -13.41 13.34
N ILE A 354 4.96 -13.95 13.51
CA ILE A 354 5.16 -15.21 14.24
C ILE A 354 4.64 -15.09 15.69
N SER A 355 4.89 -13.96 16.36
CA SER A 355 4.33 -13.72 17.70
C SER A 355 2.80 -13.68 17.69
N LEU A 356 2.19 -13.04 16.69
CA LEU A 356 0.73 -13.05 16.51
C LEU A 356 0.20 -14.48 16.33
N TYR A 357 0.85 -15.29 15.48
CA TYR A 357 0.43 -16.66 15.23
C TYR A 357 0.60 -17.56 16.46
N SER A 358 1.71 -17.41 17.20
CA SER A 358 1.99 -18.20 18.40
C SER A 358 1.02 -17.90 19.55
N ALA A 359 0.50 -16.69 19.63
CA ALA A 359 -0.51 -16.34 20.63
C ALA A 359 -1.78 -17.22 20.55
N TYR A 360 -1.97 -17.94 19.46
CA TYR A 360 -3.06 -18.88 19.24
C TYR A 360 -2.68 -20.35 19.35
N SER A 361 -1.36 -20.66 19.36
CA SER A 361 -0.90 -22.05 19.42
C SER A 361 -0.87 -22.63 20.84
N GLU A 362 -1.02 -21.77 21.86
CA GLU A 362 -1.03 -22.15 23.27
C GLU A 362 -2.46 -22.40 23.83
N ILE A 363 -3.49 -22.34 23.00
CA ILE A 363 -4.89 -22.60 23.34
C ILE A 363 -5.38 -23.84 22.56
#